data_e48e98d08523bc687dcda86c910f4338
#
_entry.id   e48e98d08523bc687dcda86c910f4338
#
_cell.length_a   1.000
_cell.length_b   1.000
_cell.length_c   1.000
_cell.angle_alpha   90.00
_cell.angle_beta   90.00
_cell.angle_gamma   90.00
#
_symmetry.space_group_name_H-M   'P 1'
#
loop_
_entity.id
_entity.type
_entity.pdbx_description
1 polymer ?
#
loop_
_entity_poly.entity_id
_entity_poly.type
_entity_poly.pdbx_seq_one_letter_code
_entity_poly.pdbx_strand_id
1 'polypeptide(L)'
;MRLATFRVPGLDRRTIGGWLDGVYVDLHALTEGELPADMIAFLQAGDAAMARAHESLERAAQALRQEGGKPEGLVNGRGERYAFAEEEVELMAPVPLPGKIVHTSCNFGSHLKELTTWKDPEWASHNWKDFHFEHPTGFLEAPSSVVGHGARVEIPVFTRQLDYEIEIAIVIGKEAFRVGVDEALDYVAGYTIFNDLSARDIQAREHSNKVILMGKSFRGSCPLGPHLVTRDQISDPHNLEMRLTVNGELRQHANTGEMHYKTAELVSWWSHMGLYPGDVITSGSPPGVIAGMENPVWLKPGDRIDATIAELGTLTTYIV
;
A
#
# COMPACT_ATOMS: atom_id res chain seq x y z
N MET A 1 0.00 -11.71 10.95
CA MET A 1 -0.31 -12.47 9.70
C MET A 1 0.06 -11.65 8.47
N ARG A 2 0.28 -12.30 7.31
CA ARG A 2 0.36 -11.65 5.99
C ARG A 2 -0.92 -11.96 5.23
N LEU A 3 -1.80 -10.99 5.11
CA LEU A 3 -3.10 -11.16 4.44
C LEU A 3 -3.02 -10.66 3.00
N ALA A 4 -3.72 -11.32 2.10
CA ALA A 4 -3.77 -10.99 0.68
C ALA A 4 -5.19 -11.05 0.13
N THR A 5 -5.43 -10.30 -0.94
CA THR A 5 -6.55 -10.52 -1.84
C THR A 5 -5.98 -11.10 -3.14
N PHE A 6 -6.56 -12.20 -3.63
CA PHE A 6 -6.06 -12.86 -4.83
C PHE A 6 -7.17 -13.57 -5.61
N ARG A 7 -6.83 -13.95 -6.85
CA ARG A 7 -7.62 -14.86 -7.69
C ARG A 7 -6.82 -16.11 -7.95
N VAL A 8 -7.52 -17.23 -8.05
CA VAL A 8 -6.95 -18.47 -8.60
C VAL A 8 -7.47 -18.59 -10.02
N PRO A 9 -6.62 -18.59 -11.05
CA PRO A 9 -7.04 -18.79 -12.43
C PRO A 9 -7.87 -20.08 -12.56
N GLY A 10 -9.06 -20.00 -13.17
CA GLY A 10 -10.00 -21.11 -13.29
C GLY A 10 -11.03 -21.23 -12.16
N LEU A 11 -10.87 -20.51 -11.05
CA LEU A 11 -11.93 -20.29 -10.07
C LEU A 11 -12.49 -18.88 -10.31
N ASP A 12 -13.76 -18.78 -10.66
CA ASP A 12 -14.42 -17.49 -10.99
C ASP A 12 -14.73 -16.68 -9.72
N ARG A 13 -13.70 -16.51 -8.85
CA ARG A 13 -13.85 -15.70 -7.64
C ARG A 13 -12.56 -15.01 -7.23
N ARG A 14 -12.72 -13.84 -6.66
CA ARG A 14 -11.74 -13.15 -5.82
C ARG A 14 -11.95 -13.61 -4.38
N THR A 15 -10.88 -13.86 -3.65
CA THR A 15 -10.92 -14.26 -2.26
C THR A 15 -9.85 -13.55 -1.45
N ILE A 16 -9.97 -13.61 -0.13
CA ILE A 16 -8.92 -13.22 0.80
C ILE A 16 -8.22 -14.45 1.37
N GLY A 17 -6.97 -14.29 1.72
CA GLY A 17 -6.22 -15.37 2.35
C GLY A 17 -5.00 -14.91 3.10
N GLY A 18 -4.31 -15.89 3.68
CA GLY A 18 -3.02 -15.71 4.32
C GLY A 18 -1.89 -16.28 3.47
N TRP A 19 -0.73 -15.65 3.52
CA TRP A 19 0.48 -16.14 2.90
C TRP A 19 1.31 -16.93 3.93
N LEU A 20 1.72 -18.14 3.58
CA LEU A 20 2.52 -19.07 4.37
C LEU A 20 3.70 -19.59 3.51
N ASP A 21 4.84 -18.88 3.55
CA ASP A 21 6.09 -19.29 2.92
C ASP A 21 5.95 -19.84 1.47
N GLY A 22 5.34 -19.04 0.58
CA GLY A 22 5.13 -19.39 -0.82
C GLY A 22 3.79 -20.05 -1.13
N VAL A 23 2.91 -20.21 -0.13
CA VAL A 23 1.57 -20.77 -0.28
C VAL A 23 0.51 -19.77 0.15
N TYR A 24 -0.49 -19.55 -0.68
CA TYR A 24 -1.69 -18.78 -0.35
C TYR A 24 -2.80 -19.68 0.13
N VAL A 25 -3.35 -19.38 1.28
CA VAL A 25 -4.44 -20.10 1.93
C VAL A 25 -5.72 -19.28 1.82
N ASP A 26 -6.69 -19.75 1.04
CA ASP A 26 -8.03 -19.14 0.92
C ASP A 26 -8.78 -19.31 2.25
N LEU A 27 -8.89 -18.22 3.01
CA LEU A 27 -9.54 -18.21 4.32
C LEU A 27 -11.06 -18.44 4.21
N HIS A 28 -11.69 -17.97 3.16
CA HIS A 28 -13.12 -18.19 2.93
C HIS A 28 -13.42 -19.68 2.67
N ALA A 29 -12.64 -20.31 1.78
CA ALA A 29 -12.80 -21.73 1.50
C ALA A 29 -12.42 -22.59 2.70
N LEU A 30 -11.29 -22.30 3.38
CA LEU A 30 -10.82 -23.03 4.57
C LEU A 30 -11.86 -23.03 5.69
N THR A 31 -12.58 -21.91 5.87
CA THR A 31 -13.61 -21.76 6.90
C THR A 31 -15.03 -22.05 6.39
N GLU A 32 -15.15 -22.63 5.19
CA GLU A 32 -16.43 -23.00 4.56
C GLU A 32 -17.45 -21.86 4.49
N GLY A 33 -16.94 -20.62 4.33
CA GLY A 33 -17.74 -19.40 4.22
C GLY A 33 -17.99 -18.66 5.53
N GLU A 34 -17.44 -19.14 6.66
CA GLU A 34 -17.53 -18.43 7.94
C GLU A 34 -16.85 -17.05 7.88
N LEU A 35 -15.64 -16.99 7.29
CA LEU A 35 -14.96 -15.72 7.02
C LEU A 35 -15.36 -15.14 5.66
N PRO A 36 -15.55 -13.82 5.56
CA PRO A 36 -15.83 -13.15 4.29
C PRO A 36 -14.73 -13.39 3.24
N ALA A 37 -15.10 -13.37 1.95
CA ALA A 37 -14.17 -13.43 0.83
C ALA A 37 -13.66 -12.05 0.38
N ASP A 38 -14.14 -10.97 0.97
CA ASP A 38 -13.77 -9.59 0.70
C ASP A 38 -13.01 -8.99 1.89
N MET A 39 -11.90 -8.28 1.61
CA MET A 39 -11.02 -7.76 2.66
C MET A 39 -11.74 -6.71 3.53
N ILE A 40 -12.54 -5.82 2.95
CA ILE A 40 -13.24 -4.79 3.72
C ILE A 40 -14.28 -5.44 4.61
N ALA A 41 -15.07 -6.38 4.08
CA ALA A 41 -16.04 -7.12 4.87
C ALA A 41 -15.36 -7.94 5.99
N PHE A 42 -14.19 -8.50 5.74
CA PHE A 42 -13.37 -9.19 6.75
C PHE A 42 -12.90 -8.24 7.86
N LEU A 43 -12.38 -7.08 7.51
CA LEU A 43 -11.96 -6.06 8.49
C LEU A 43 -13.15 -5.52 9.30
N GLN A 44 -14.31 -5.34 8.65
CA GLN A 44 -15.57 -4.94 9.32
C GLN A 44 -16.09 -5.98 10.30
N ALA A 45 -15.80 -7.26 10.08
CA ALA A 45 -16.13 -8.33 11.01
C ALA A 45 -15.28 -8.31 12.29
N GLY A 46 -14.22 -7.51 12.33
CA GLY A 46 -13.49 -7.09 13.52
C GLY A 46 -12.60 -8.18 14.14
N ASP A 47 -12.34 -8.02 15.45
CA ASP A 47 -11.35 -8.82 16.18
C ASP A 47 -11.69 -10.32 16.19
N ALA A 48 -12.97 -10.69 16.19
CA ALA A 48 -13.38 -12.10 16.13
C ALA A 48 -13.00 -12.78 14.81
N ALA A 49 -13.20 -12.08 13.69
CA ALA A 49 -12.78 -12.58 12.38
C ALA A 49 -11.26 -12.66 12.26
N MET A 50 -10.55 -11.67 12.81
CA MET A 50 -9.08 -11.66 12.85
C MET A 50 -8.53 -12.84 13.67
N ALA A 51 -9.08 -13.11 14.85
CA ALA A 51 -8.72 -14.27 15.66
C ALA A 51 -9.01 -15.59 14.95
N ARG A 52 -10.18 -15.70 14.33
CA ARG A 52 -10.58 -16.88 13.54
C ARG A 52 -9.64 -17.13 12.36
N ALA A 53 -9.22 -16.09 11.65
CA ALA A 53 -8.25 -16.18 10.57
C ALA A 53 -6.90 -16.69 11.08
N HIS A 54 -6.42 -16.17 12.22
CA HIS A 54 -5.17 -16.60 12.83
C HIS A 54 -5.19 -18.09 13.16
N GLU A 55 -6.19 -18.57 13.89
CA GLU A 55 -6.35 -19.99 14.22
C GLU A 55 -6.43 -20.86 12.96
N SER A 56 -7.12 -20.37 11.91
CA SER A 56 -7.27 -21.12 10.67
C SER A 56 -5.96 -21.24 9.92
N LEU A 57 -5.15 -20.16 9.87
CA LEU A 57 -3.82 -20.19 9.26
C LEU A 57 -2.84 -21.05 10.02
N GLU A 58 -2.89 -21.08 11.36
CA GLU A 58 -2.06 -21.99 12.16
C GLU A 58 -2.37 -23.46 11.83
N ARG A 59 -3.65 -23.82 11.73
CA ARG A 59 -4.08 -25.17 11.33
C ARG A 59 -3.66 -25.50 9.90
N ALA A 60 -3.82 -24.55 8.97
CA ALA A 60 -3.37 -24.72 7.58
C ALA A 60 -1.84 -24.92 7.50
N ALA A 61 -1.06 -24.16 8.27
CA ALA A 61 0.38 -24.31 8.34
C ALA A 61 0.80 -25.68 8.89
N GLN A 62 0.06 -26.22 9.87
CA GLN A 62 0.28 -27.57 10.37
C GLN A 62 -0.04 -28.63 9.31
N ALA A 63 -1.19 -28.52 8.63
CA ALA A 63 -1.59 -29.43 7.56
C ALA A 63 -0.57 -29.39 6.40
N LEU A 64 -0.13 -28.19 6.00
CA LEU A 64 0.88 -28.02 4.96
C LEU A 64 2.20 -28.73 5.29
N ARG A 65 2.65 -28.64 6.54
CA ARG A 65 3.84 -29.39 7.01
C ARG A 65 3.65 -30.91 6.94
N GLN A 66 2.46 -31.42 7.26
CA GLN A 66 2.14 -32.86 7.20
C GLN A 66 2.13 -33.36 5.75
N GLU A 67 1.71 -32.53 4.79
CA GLU A 67 1.76 -32.82 3.35
C GLU A 67 3.14 -32.53 2.71
N GLY A 68 4.17 -32.31 3.52
CA GLY A 68 5.54 -32.04 3.03
C GLY A 68 5.68 -30.73 2.25
N GLY A 69 4.86 -29.72 2.58
CA GLY A 69 4.88 -28.41 1.95
C GLY A 69 4.06 -28.33 0.65
N LYS A 70 3.30 -29.37 0.31
CA LYS A 70 2.52 -29.43 -0.93
C LYS A 70 1.07 -28.98 -0.71
N PRO A 71 0.62 -27.90 -1.36
CA PRO A 71 -0.73 -27.37 -1.14
C PRO A 71 -1.84 -28.12 -1.88
N GLU A 72 -1.51 -28.94 -2.89
CA GLU A 72 -2.50 -29.52 -3.82
C GLU A 72 -3.48 -30.48 -3.14
N GLY A 73 -3.03 -31.15 -2.05
CA GLY A 73 -3.86 -32.09 -1.28
C GLY A 73 -4.75 -31.44 -0.23
N LEU A 74 -4.62 -30.14 0.01
CA LEU A 74 -5.31 -29.45 1.09
C LEU A 74 -6.72 -29.02 0.67
N VAL A 75 -7.73 -29.79 1.14
CA VAL A 75 -9.14 -29.54 0.89
C VAL A 75 -9.92 -29.39 2.21
N ASN A 76 -11.01 -28.61 2.18
CA ASN A 76 -11.92 -28.43 3.30
C ASN A 76 -12.89 -29.62 3.44
N GLY A 77 -13.78 -29.57 4.42
CA GLY A 77 -14.78 -30.63 4.65
C GLY A 77 -15.74 -30.87 3.50
N ARG A 78 -15.84 -29.94 2.55
CA ARG A 78 -16.64 -30.04 1.33
C ARG A 78 -15.86 -30.52 0.11
N GLY A 79 -14.56 -30.83 0.27
CA GLY A 79 -13.69 -31.24 -0.82
C GLY A 79 -13.20 -30.08 -1.69
N GLU A 80 -13.36 -28.83 -1.27
CA GLU A 80 -12.86 -27.66 -1.98
C GLU A 80 -11.40 -27.39 -1.58
N ARG A 81 -10.52 -27.21 -2.57
CA ARG A 81 -9.12 -26.83 -2.36
C ARG A 81 -9.06 -25.41 -1.77
N TYR A 82 -8.25 -25.23 -0.72
CA TYR A 82 -8.07 -23.95 -0.04
C TYR A 82 -6.62 -23.45 0.00
N ALA A 83 -5.65 -24.22 -0.51
CA ALA A 83 -4.25 -23.83 -0.51
C ALA A 83 -3.67 -23.90 -1.93
N PHE A 84 -2.88 -22.89 -2.31
CA PHE A 84 -2.38 -22.69 -3.66
C PHE A 84 -0.92 -22.23 -3.59
N ALA A 85 -0.06 -22.76 -4.46
CA ALA A 85 1.29 -22.25 -4.62
C ALA A 85 1.26 -20.81 -5.17
N GLU A 86 2.32 -20.04 -4.92
CA GLU A 86 2.40 -18.63 -5.29
C GLU A 86 2.20 -18.41 -6.80
N GLU A 87 2.73 -19.30 -7.63
CA GLU A 87 2.59 -19.25 -9.10
C GLU A 87 1.19 -19.61 -9.60
N GLU A 88 0.33 -20.17 -8.76
CA GLU A 88 -1.05 -20.53 -9.10
C GLU A 88 -2.03 -19.36 -8.86
N VAL A 89 -1.59 -18.27 -8.25
CA VAL A 89 -2.46 -17.17 -7.88
C VAL A 89 -2.09 -15.87 -8.59
N GLU A 90 -3.08 -15.05 -8.82
CA GLU A 90 -2.95 -13.67 -9.27
C GLU A 90 -3.19 -12.74 -8.09
N LEU A 91 -2.12 -12.11 -7.58
CA LEU A 91 -2.23 -11.16 -6.49
C LEU A 91 -2.93 -9.89 -6.95
N MET A 92 -3.85 -9.44 -6.13
CA MET A 92 -4.46 -8.12 -6.22
C MET A 92 -3.88 -7.21 -5.13
N ALA A 93 -4.23 -5.93 -5.13
CA ALA A 93 -4.00 -5.12 -3.95
C ALA A 93 -4.68 -5.77 -2.73
N PRO A 94 -4.08 -5.76 -1.53
CA PRO A 94 -4.71 -6.36 -0.34
C PRO A 94 -6.07 -5.74 -0.03
N VAL A 95 -6.25 -4.43 -0.29
CA VAL A 95 -7.54 -3.73 -0.29
C VAL A 95 -7.76 -3.16 -1.70
N PRO A 96 -8.42 -3.90 -2.62
CA PRO A 96 -8.47 -3.52 -4.04
C PRO A 96 -9.30 -2.27 -4.34
N LEU A 97 -10.23 -1.92 -3.46
CA LEU A 97 -11.07 -0.74 -3.58
C LEU A 97 -11.34 -0.17 -2.19
N PRO A 98 -10.37 0.54 -1.59
CA PRO A 98 -10.56 1.17 -0.28
C PRO A 98 -11.71 2.19 -0.32
N GLY A 99 -12.32 2.49 0.85
CA GLY A 99 -13.33 3.54 0.95
C GLY A 99 -12.77 4.91 0.58
N LYS A 100 -11.57 5.21 1.05
CA LYS A 100 -10.76 6.36 0.65
C LYS A 100 -9.27 6.05 0.80
N ILE A 101 -8.45 6.81 0.07
CA ILE A 101 -7.01 6.89 0.26
C ILE A 101 -6.72 8.32 0.69
N VAL A 102 -6.22 8.47 1.92
CA VAL A 102 -5.82 9.76 2.47
C VAL A 102 -4.31 9.85 2.32
N HIS A 103 -3.86 10.62 1.34
CA HIS A 103 -2.44 10.84 1.10
C HIS A 103 -1.91 11.93 2.02
N THR A 104 -0.84 11.64 2.77
CA THR A 104 -0.13 12.62 3.60
C THR A 104 1.01 13.23 2.80
N SER A 105 0.95 14.53 2.54
CA SER A 105 1.98 15.24 1.77
C SER A 105 3.14 15.69 2.66
N CYS A 106 4.34 15.78 2.06
CA CYS A 106 5.51 16.48 2.63
C CYS A 106 5.95 15.98 4.02
N ASN A 107 5.69 14.73 4.38
CA ASN A 107 5.96 14.19 5.71
C ASN A 107 7.42 13.77 5.96
N PHE A 108 8.31 13.97 4.98
CA PHE A 108 9.76 13.79 5.11
C PHE A 108 10.47 15.13 4.89
N GLY A 109 11.14 15.64 5.91
CA GLY A 109 11.82 16.94 5.84
C GLY A 109 12.96 16.99 4.80
N SER A 110 13.58 15.85 4.51
CA SER A 110 14.57 15.69 3.44
C SER A 110 13.96 15.82 2.05
N HIS A 111 12.77 15.25 1.83
CA HIS A 111 12.01 15.40 0.59
C HIS A 111 11.55 16.86 0.38
N LEU A 112 11.10 17.52 1.44
CA LEU A 112 10.73 18.93 1.36
C LEU A 112 11.91 19.82 0.90
N LYS A 113 13.15 19.52 1.34
CA LYS A 113 14.36 20.20 0.83
C LYS A 113 14.56 19.91 -0.66
N GLU A 114 14.38 18.67 -1.09
CA GLU A 114 14.48 18.26 -2.49
C GLU A 114 13.49 19.04 -3.36
N LEU A 115 12.24 19.22 -2.92
CA LEU A 115 11.21 19.99 -3.63
C LEU A 115 11.66 21.43 -3.95
N THR A 116 12.50 22.02 -3.11
CA THR A 116 13.03 23.38 -3.35
C THR A 116 14.02 23.44 -4.52
N THR A 117 14.51 22.31 -5.01
CA THR A 117 15.51 22.22 -6.10
C THR A 117 14.88 21.90 -7.45
N TRP A 118 13.60 21.59 -7.52
CA TRP A 118 12.91 21.29 -8.77
C TRP A 118 12.97 22.47 -9.72
N LYS A 119 13.47 22.19 -10.94
CA LYS A 119 13.74 23.24 -11.95
C LYS A 119 12.53 23.57 -12.83
N ASP A 120 11.39 22.85 -12.67
CA ASP A 120 10.18 23.16 -13.42
C ASP A 120 9.71 24.58 -13.09
N PRO A 121 9.48 25.48 -14.08
CA PRO A 121 9.09 26.86 -13.83
C PRO A 121 7.74 26.99 -13.13
N GLU A 122 6.78 26.10 -13.43
CA GLU A 122 5.47 26.08 -12.77
C GLU A 122 5.62 25.65 -11.30
N TRP A 123 6.48 24.66 -11.05
CA TRP A 123 6.81 24.20 -9.72
C TRP A 123 7.62 25.21 -8.90
N ALA A 124 8.62 25.85 -9.51
CA ALA A 124 9.45 26.85 -8.87
C ALA A 124 8.68 28.12 -8.41
N SER A 125 7.49 28.34 -8.96
CA SER A 125 6.59 29.42 -8.53
C SER A 125 6.01 29.19 -7.14
N HIS A 126 6.09 27.97 -6.60
CA HIS A 126 5.63 27.62 -5.27
C HIS A 126 6.68 27.99 -4.22
N ASN A 127 6.26 28.65 -3.16
CA ASN A 127 7.17 29.05 -2.09
C ASN A 127 7.29 27.93 -1.05
N TRP A 128 7.93 26.81 -1.43
CA TRP A 128 8.15 25.66 -0.54
C TRP A 128 8.94 26.00 0.73
N LYS A 129 9.65 27.15 0.74
CA LYS A 129 10.41 27.61 1.91
C LYS A 129 9.50 28.05 3.06
N ASP A 130 8.24 28.36 2.76
CA ASP A 130 7.25 28.82 3.74
C ASP A 130 6.32 27.67 4.19
N PHE A 131 6.63 26.41 3.82
CA PHE A 131 5.88 25.28 4.29
C PHE A 131 6.08 25.05 5.78
N HIS A 132 5.00 24.98 6.54
CA HIS A 132 5.01 24.80 7.98
C HIS A 132 4.32 23.50 8.37
N PHE A 133 4.96 22.74 9.26
CA PHE A 133 4.40 21.51 9.84
C PHE A 133 3.53 21.82 11.07
N GLU A 134 2.44 22.55 10.91
CA GLU A 134 1.49 22.81 11.99
C GLU A 134 0.61 21.58 12.27
N HIS A 135 0.26 20.84 11.22
CA HIS A 135 -0.54 19.61 11.25
C HIS A 135 -0.29 18.81 9.97
N PRO A 136 -0.62 17.51 9.93
CA PRO A 136 -0.57 16.73 8.69
C PRO A 136 -1.43 17.41 7.61
N THR A 137 -0.85 17.57 6.43
CA THR A 137 -1.54 18.07 5.22
C THR A 137 -1.57 16.99 4.16
N GLY A 138 -2.55 17.05 3.27
CA GLY A 138 -2.68 16.03 2.25
C GLY A 138 -3.88 16.22 1.35
N PHE A 139 -4.21 15.16 0.61
CA PHE A 139 -5.32 15.13 -0.33
C PHE A 139 -5.93 13.72 -0.39
N LEU A 140 -7.04 13.57 -1.08
CA LEU A 140 -7.64 12.27 -1.37
C LEU A 140 -7.20 11.80 -2.75
N GLU A 141 -6.84 10.52 -2.85
CA GLU A 141 -6.62 9.85 -4.12
C GLU A 141 -7.81 8.96 -4.49
N ALA A 142 -8.02 8.78 -5.78
CA ALA A 142 -9.12 7.98 -6.28
C ALA A 142 -8.93 6.49 -5.95
N PRO A 143 -9.82 5.85 -5.18
CA PRO A 143 -9.72 4.42 -4.88
C PRO A 143 -9.69 3.52 -6.14
N SER A 144 -10.28 3.98 -7.23
CA SER A 144 -10.26 3.28 -8.53
C SER A 144 -8.90 3.27 -9.22
N SER A 145 -7.92 4.04 -8.71
CA SER A 145 -6.54 4.05 -9.21
C SER A 145 -5.67 2.93 -8.61
N VAL A 146 -6.20 2.19 -7.62
CA VAL A 146 -5.47 1.11 -6.94
C VAL A 146 -5.23 -0.06 -7.90
N VAL A 147 -3.98 -0.55 -7.88
CA VAL A 147 -3.53 -1.79 -8.55
C VAL A 147 -2.65 -2.60 -7.60
N GLY A 148 -2.56 -3.92 -7.81
CA GLY A 148 -1.80 -4.83 -6.95
C GLY A 148 -0.35 -5.03 -7.37
N HIS A 149 0.31 -5.95 -6.68
CA HIS A 149 1.65 -6.42 -7.00
C HIS A 149 1.72 -6.99 -8.42
N GLY A 150 2.78 -6.69 -9.14
CA GLY A 150 2.99 -7.15 -10.51
C GLY A 150 2.15 -6.41 -11.56
N ALA A 151 1.43 -5.36 -11.18
CA ALA A 151 0.59 -4.60 -12.11
C ALA A 151 1.41 -3.97 -13.25
N ARG A 152 0.79 -3.93 -14.43
CA ARG A 152 1.29 -3.25 -15.62
C ARG A 152 0.57 -1.92 -15.77
N VAL A 153 1.28 -0.82 -15.52
CA VAL A 153 0.73 0.54 -15.51
C VAL A 153 1.10 1.24 -16.82
N GLU A 154 0.08 1.67 -17.55
CA GLU A 154 0.25 2.47 -18.76
C GLU A 154 0.62 3.92 -18.41
N ILE A 155 1.58 4.50 -19.12
CA ILE A 155 1.87 5.94 -19.00
C ILE A 155 0.68 6.70 -19.57
N PRO A 156 0.02 7.57 -18.75
CA PRO A 156 -1.10 8.35 -19.24
C PRO A 156 -0.70 9.23 -20.44
N VAL A 157 -1.55 9.28 -21.46
CA VAL A 157 -1.28 10.06 -22.69
C VAL A 157 -1.09 11.56 -22.46
N PHE A 158 -1.53 12.07 -21.32
CA PHE A 158 -1.48 13.48 -20.96
C PHE A 158 -0.20 13.89 -20.20
N THR A 159 0.68 12.92 -19.84
CA THR A 159 1.95 13.21 -19.14
C THR A 159 3.17 12.79 -19.93
N ARG A 160 4.29 13.48 -19.70
CA ARG A 160 5.64 13.14 -20.15
C ARG A 160 6.61 12.96 -18.98
N GLN A 161 6.11 13.08 -17.75
CA GLN A 161 6.93 13.15 -16.55
C GLN A 161 6.36 12.23 -15.47
N LEU A 162 6.32 10.92 -15.77
CA LEU A 162 5.90 9.91 -14.79
C LEU A 162 7.04 9.62 -13.82
N ASP A 163 6.74 9.65 -12.52
CA ASP A 163 7.66 9.49 -11.40
C ASP A 163 7.12 8.47 -10.40
N TYR A 164 7.95 8.02 -9.47
CA TYR A 164 7.67 7.05 -8.40
C TYR A 164 7.83 7.70 -7.03
N GLU A 165 7.13 7.16 -6.03
CA GLU A 165 7.22 7.57 -4.62
C GLU A 165 6.90 6.37 -3.71
N ILE A 166 7.94 5.78 -3.05
CA ILE A 166 7.71 4.73 -2.06
C ILE A 166 7.15 5.31 -0.77
N GLU A 167 6.11 4.66 -0.24
CA GLU A 167 5.47 5.04 1.03
C GLU A 167 5.07 3.82 1.84
N ILE A 168 5.02 3.96 3.16
CA ILE A 168 4.28 3.02 4.00
C ILE A 168 2.81 3.42 4.00
N ALA A 169 1.93 2.45 3.79
CA ALA A 169 0.48 2.63 3.86
C ALA A 169 -0.07 1.97 5.13
N ILE A 170 -0.91 2.70 5.84
CA ILE A 170 -1.60 2.30 7.06
C ILE A 170 -3.02 1.91 6.66
N VAL A 171 -3.43 0.67 6.95
CA VAL A 171 -4.79 0.19 6.68
C VAL A 171 -5.60 0.22 7.97
N ILE A 172 -6.73 0.90 7.93
CA ILE A 172 -7.65 1.03 9.06
C ILE A 172 -8.43 -0.27 9.27
N GLY A 173 -8.51 -0.72 10.52
CA GLY A 173 -9.19 -1.95 10.92
C GLY A 173 -10.48 -1.72 11.69
N LYS A 174 -10.64 -0.57 12.32
CA LYS A 174 -11.82 -0.21 13.13
C LYS A 174 -12.28 1.20 12.78
N GLU A 175 -13.57 1.46 12.91
CA GLU A 175 -14.10 2.82 12.74
C GLU A 175 -13.43 3.77 13.74
N ALA A 176 -12.83 4.86 13.22
CA ALA A 176 -12.09 5.84 14.00
C ALA A 176 -12.62 7.25 13.73
N PHE A 177 -13.10 7.90 14.77
CA PHE A 177 -13.57 9.27 14.70
C PHE A 177 -13.07 10.07 15.92
N ARG A 178 -12.22 11.07 15.66
CA ARG A 178 -11.62 11.95 16.68
C ARG A 178 -10.88 11.17 17.77
N VAL A 179 -10.08 10.18 17.35
CA VAL A 179 -9.30 9.35 18.26
C VAL A 179 -8.04 10.08 18.73
N GLY A 180 -7.67 9.87 20.00
CA GLY A 180 -6.43 10.41 20.58
C GLY A 180 -5.19 9.71 20.02
N VAL A 181 -4.03 10.38 20.03
CA VAL A 181 -2.76 9.82 19.55
C VAL A 181 -2.41 8.53 20.32
N ASP A 182 -2.65 8.50 21.61
CA ASP A 182 -2.27 7.37 22.48
C ASP A 182 -3.04 6.07 22.17
N GLU A 183 -4.25 6.17 21.61
CA GLU A 183 -5.09 5.04 21.24
C GLU A 183 -5.15 4.78 19.72
N ALA A 184 -4.59 5.67 18.90
CA ALA A 184 -4.74 5.66 17.44
C ALA A 184 -4.29 4.35 16.79
N LEU A 185 -3.24 3.72 17.29
CA LEU A 185 -2.75 2.45 16.75
C LEU A 185 -3.70 1.26 16.99
N ASP A 186 -4.65 1.36 17.92
CA ASP A 186 -5.65 0.30 18.15
C ASP A 186 -6.69 0.22 17.03
N TYR A 187 -6.75 1.24 16.17
CA TYR A 187 -7.61 1.31 15.00
C TYR A 187 -6.93 0.82 13.72
N VAL A 188 -5.63 0.48 13.78
CA VAL A 188 -4.84 0.02 12.64
C VAL A 188 -4.94 -1.51 12.51
N ALA A 189 -5.37 -2.00 11.34
CA ALA A 189 -5.33 -3.43 10.99
C ALA A 189 -3.91 -3.90 10.71
N GLY A 190 -3.13 -3.08 10.03
CA GLY A 190 -1.77 -3.38 9.62
C GLY A 190 -1.22 -2.39 8.61
N TYR A 191 -0.12 -2.79 7.99
CA TYR A 191 0.65 -1.96 7.07
C TYR A 191 0.87 -2.68 5.74
N THR A 192 1.06 -1.89 4.70
CA THR A 192 1.43 -2.38 3.36
C THR A 192 2.30 -1.35 2.66
N ILE A 193 2.80 -1.67 1.47
CA ILE A 193 3.60 -0.73 0.66
C ILE A 193 2.67 -0.01 -0.31
N PHE A 194 2.92 1.27 -0.50
CA PHE A 194 2.28 2.10 -1.50
C PHE A 194 3.36 2.73 -2.39
N ASN A 195 3.05 2.87 -3.68
CA ASN A 195 3.89 3.62 -4.61
C ASN A 195 3.03 4.70 -5.27
N ASP A 196 3.20 5.96 -4.83
CA ASP A 196 2.44 7.09 -5.34
C ASP A 196 2.98 7.55 -6.70
N LEU A 197 2.54 6.88 -7.78
CA LEU A 197 2.94 7.24 -9.14
C LEU A 197 2.41 8.62 -9.50
N SER A 198 3.33 9.49 -9.90
CA SER A 198 3.08 10.93 -10.06
C SER A 198 3.27 11.38 -11.50
N ALA A 199 2.25 11.98 -12.10
CA ALA A 199 2.36 12.71 -13.37
C ALA A 199 2.79 14.16 -13.06
N ARG A 200 4.11 14.40 -12.97
CA ARG A 200 4.68 15.62 -12.39
C ARG A 200 4.32 16.90 -13.15
N ASP A 201 4.28 16.86 -14.46
CA ASP A 201 3.87 18.00 -15.30
C ASP A 201 2.40 18.38 -15.10
N ILE A 202 1.53 17.41 -14.80
CA ILE A 202 0.14 17.67 -14.44
C ILE A 202 0.05 18.17 -13.00
N GLN A 203 0.74 17.52 -12.08
CA GLN A 203 0.81 17.93 -10.69
C GLN A 203 1.28 19.40 -10.56
N ALA A 204 2.31 19.82 -11.29
CA ALA A 204 2.81 21.20 -11.27
C ALA A 204 1.73 22.21 -11.68
N ARG A 205 0.98 21.92 -12.77
CA ARG A 205 -0.14 22.77 -13.22
C ARG A 205 -1.30 22.81 -12.21
N GLU A 206 -1.64 21.67 -11.62
CA GLU A 206 -2.67 21.60 -10.58
C GLU A 206 -2.26 22.42 -9.34
N HIS A 207 -1.00 22.30 -8.92
CA HIS A 207 -0.46 23.08 -7.80
C HIS A 207 -0.51 24.59 -8.05
N SER A 208 -0.34 25.07 -9.28
CA SER A 208 -0.47 26.48 -9.60
C SER A 208 -1.87 27.02 -9.24
N ASN A 209 -2.88 26.14 -9.31
CA ASN A 209 -4.25 26.39 -8.86
C ASN A 209 -4.53 25.94 -7.41
N LYS A 210 -3.50 25.50 -6.68
CA LYS A 210 -3.56 25.03 -5.28
C LYS A 210 -4.46 23.81 -5.08
N VAL A 211 -4.49 22.91 -6.05
CA VAL A 211 -5.21 21.63 -6.03
C VAL A 211 -4.27 20.50 -6.43
N ILE A 212 -4.66 19.26 -6.10
CA ILE A 212 -4.03 18.02 -6.56
C ILE A 212 -5.15 17.04 -6.86
N LEU A 213 -5.14 16.43 -8.04
CA LEU A 213 -6.09 15.39 -8.41
C LEU A 213 -5.52 14.48 -9.51
N MET A 214 -5.56 14.91 -10.78
CA MET A 214 -5.20 14.08 -11.92
C MET A 214 -3.72 13.70 -11.95
N GLY A 215 -2.86 14.56 -11.40
CA GLY A 215 -1.43 14.27 -11.26
C GLY A 215 -1.13 13.06 -10.37
N LYS A 216 -2.09 12.63 -9.54
CA LYS A 216 -1.97 11.57 -8.54
C LYS A 216 -3.08 10.51 -8.60
N SER A 217 -4.16 10.74 -9.35
CA SER A 217 -5.37 9.89 -9.35
C SER A 217 -5.73 9.35 -10.75
N PHE A 218 -4.75 9.07 -11.60
CA PHE A 218 -4.99 8.39 -12.87
C PHE A 218 -5.04 6.86 -12.67
N ARG A 219 -5.57 6.14 -13.67
CA ARG A 219 -5.68 4.68 -13.61
C ARG A 219 -4.32 4.02 -13.36
N GLY A 220 -4.20 3.28 -12.26
CA GLY A 220 -2.98 2.59 -11.86
C GLY A 220 -1.95 3.44 -11.13
N SER A 221 -2.28 4.69 -10.77
CA SER A 221 -1.35 5.58 -10.01
C SER A 221 -1.07 5.11 -8.59
N CYS A 222 -1.88 4.20 -8.05
CA CYS A 222 -1.82 3.75 -6.66
C CYS A 222 -1.48 2.25 -6.53
N PRO A 223 -0.28 1.78 -6.93
CA PRO A 223 0.17 0.43 -6.60
C PRO A 223 0.18 0.23 -5.08
N LEU A 224 -0.49 -0.83 -4.60
CA LEU A 224 -0.68 -1.15 -3.18
C LEU A 224 -0.45 -2.64 -2.94
N GLY A 225 0.40 -3.01 -1.99
CA GLY A 225 0.68 -4.41 -1.67
C GLY A 225 2.14 -4.70 -1.27
N PRO A 226 2.62 -5.94 -1.39
CA PRO A 226 1.91 -7.13 -1.87
C PRO A 226 0.87 -7.67 -0.88
N HIS A 227 1.11 -7.52 0.43
CA HIS A 227 0.29 -8.05 1.51
C HIS A 227 -0.13 -6.95 2.48
N LEU A 228 -1.24 -7.13 3.17
CA LEU A 228 -1.54 -6.46 4.43
C LEU A 228 -0.85 -7.25 5.55
N VAL A 229 0.24 -6.70 6.09
CA VAL A 229 0.93 -7.28 7.24
C VAL A 229 0.28 -6.74 8.51
N THR A 230 -0.32 -7.62 9.30
CA THR A 230 -1.05 -7.22 10.50
C THR A 230 -0.14 -6.54 11.52
N ARG A 231 -0.68 -5.58 12.27
CA ARG A 231 0.07 -4.73 13.21
C ARG A 231 0.95 -5.52 14.17
N ASP A 232 0.47 -6.66 14.67
CA ASP A 232 1.18 -7.55 15.60
C ASP A 232 2.45 -8.20 15.02
N GLN A 233 2.61 -8.17 13.69
CA GLN A 233 3.78 -8.72 13.01
C GLN A 233 4.85 -7.67 12.71
N ILE A 234 4.58 -6.41 12.98
CA ILE A 234 5.53 -5.32 12.76
C ILE A 234 6.18 -4.96 14.07
N SER A 235 7.50 -5.06 14.11
CA SER A 235 8.29 -4.84 15.31
C SER A 235 8.19 -3.38 15.80
N ASP A 236 8.41 -2.43 14.88
CA ASP A 236 8.25 -1.00 15.10
C ASP A 236 7.96 -0.31 13.75
N PRO A 237 6.74 0.21 13.52
CA PRO A 237 6.40 0.88 12.27
C PRO A 237 7.21 2.16 12.01
N HIS A 238 7.93 2.65 13.00
CA HIS A 238 8.79 3.83 12.91
C HIS A 238 10.29 3.50 12.77
N ASN A 239 10.63 2.23 12.50
CA ASN A 239 12.00 1.79 12.26
C ASN A 239 12.11 0.76 11.14
N LEU A 240 11.43 0.99 10.02
CA LEU A 240 11.47 0.12 8.86
C LEU A 240 12.33 0.77 7.76
N GLU A 241 13.29 0.01 7.23
CA GLU A 241 14.05 0.43 6.05
C GLU A 241 13.15 0.45 4.82
N MET A 242 13.23 1.53 4.05
CA MET A 242 12.49 1.76 2.81
C MET A 242 13.48 1.87 1.64
N ARG A 243 13.29 1.10 0.59
CA ARG A 243 14.12 1.10 -0.61
C ARG A 243 13.26 1.02 -1.86
N LEU A 244 13.55 1.87 -2.84
CA LEU A 244 12.95 1.74 -4.17
C LEU A 244 14.05 1.65 -5.21
N THR A 245 13.92 0.68 -6.11
CA THR A 245 14.81 0.53 -7.26
C THR A 245 14.02 0.63 -8.56
N VAL A 246 14.66 1.18 -9.59
CA VAL A 246 14.17 1.14 -10.98
C VAL A 246 15.17 0.34 -11.79
N ASN A 247 14.73 -0.76 -12.41
CA ASN A 247 15.59 -1.68 -13.16
C ASN A 247 16.81 -2.18 -12.35
N GLY A 248 16.62 -2.35 -11.02
CA GLY A 248 17.66 -2.77 -10.09
C GLY A 248 18.58 -1.64 -9.59
N GLU A 249 18.46 -0.42 -10.10
CA GLU A 249 19.23 0.74 -9.63
C GLU A 249 18.50 1.42 -8.47
N LEU A 250 19.18 1.60 -7.35
CA LEU A 250 18.64 2.25 -6.15
C LEU A 250 18.32 3.73 -6.43
N ARG A 251 17.10 4.13 -6.11
CA ARG A 251 16.57 5.48 -6.31
C ARG A 251 16.18 6.15 -5.01
N GLN A 252 15.39 5.49 -4.17
CA GLN A 252 15.03 5.99 -2.85
C GLN A 252 15.55 5.06 -1.77
N HIS A 253 16.08 5.63 -0.69
CA HIS A 253 16.52 4.90 0.49
C HIS A 253 16.31 5.77 1.72
N ALA A 254 15.51 5.28 2.67
CA ALA A 254 15.15 6.00 3.88
C ALA A 254 14.74 5.02 4.99
N ASN A 255 14.38 5.56 6.14
CA ASN A 255 13.77 4.82 7.22
C ASN A 255 12.45 5.50 7.62
N THR A 256 11.41 4.72 7.95
CA THR A 256 10.13 5.28 8.41
C THR A 256 10.27 6.16 9.65
N GLY A 257 11.37 6.00 10.41
CA GLY A 257 11.74 6.88 11.52
C GLY A 257 12.00 8.34 11.12
N GLU A 258 12.24 8.62 9.83
CA GLU A 258 12.46 9.98 9.30
C GLU A 258 11.16 10.75 9.05
N MET A 259 9.99 10.08 9.12
CA MET A 259 8.69 10.75 9.03
C MET A 259 8.58 11.84 10.11
N HIS A 260 8.08 13.01 9.74
CA HIS A 260 7.81 14.09 10.68
C HIS A 260 6.63 13.71 11.60
N TYR A 261 5.48 13.44 11.04
CA TYR A 261 4.33 12.87 11.76
C TYR A 261 4.37 11.35 11.73
N LYS A 262 4.28 10.74 12.89
CA LYS A 262 4.30 9.28 13.05
C LYS A 262 2.92 8.67 12.80
N THR A 263 2.87 7.37 12.63
CA THR A 263 1.64 6.63 12.32
C THR A 263 0.47 7.00 13.25
N ALA A 264 0.70 7.06 14.56
CA ALA A 264 -0.35 7.40 15.53
C ALA A 264 -0.88 8.82 15.32
N GLU A 265 0.00 9.79 15.04
CA GLU A 265 -0.36 11.18 14.79
C GLU A 265 -1.17 11.31 13.49
N LEU A 266 -0.77 10.57 12.43
CA LEU A 266 -1.51 10.54 11.16
C LEU A 266 -2.91 9.95 11.35
N VAL A 267 -3.04 8.81 12.01
CA VAL A 267 -4.35 8.19 12.28
C VAL A 267 -5.22 9.10 13.13
N SER A 268 -4.67 9.67 14.22
CA SER A 268 -5.39 10.61 15.08
C SER A 268 -5.89 11.81 14.29
N TRP A 269 -5.03 12.47 13.52
CA TRP A 269 -5.39 13.65 12.72
C TRP A 269 -6.46 13.34 11.67
N TRP A 270 -6.21 12.33 10.83
CA TRP A 270 -7.13 11.97 9.74
C TRP A 270 -8.44 11.35 10.24
N SER A 271 -8.50 10.86 11.50
CA SER A 271 -9.74 10.37 12.11
C SER A 271 -10.83 11.44 12.22
N HIS A 272 -10.47 12.73 12.17
CA HIS A 272 -11.45 13.82 12.12
C HIS A 272 -12.33 13.79 10.86
N MET A 273 -11.88 13.14 9.78
CA MET A 273 -12.68 12.88 8.58
C MET A 273 -13.66 11.70 8.74
N GLY A 274 -13.54 10.91 9.82
CA GLY A 274 -14.15 9.59 9.94
C GLY A 274 -13.41 8.57 9.07
N LEU A 275 -12.71 7.65 9.71
CA LEU A 275 -12.03 6.55 9.04
C LEU A 275 -12.80 5.26 9.28
N TYR A 276 -12.84 4.40 8.26
CA TYR A 276 -13.58 3.13 8.29
C TYR A 276 -12.66 1.96 7.95
N PRO A 277 -13.00 0.72 8.37
CA PRO A 277 -12.22 -0.46 8.01
C PRO A 277 -11.97 -0.56 6.51
N GLY A 278 -10.70 -0.72 6.14
CA GLY A 278 -10.26 -0.76 4.75
C GLY A 278 -9.89 0.60 4.14
N ASP A 279 -10.08 1.72 4.85
CA ASP A 279 -9.49 3.00 4.44
C ASP A 279 -7.97 2.93 4.55
N VAL A 280 -7.28 3.66 3.68
CA VAL A 280 -5.82 3.69 3.60
C VAL A 280 -5.32 5.10 3.88
N ILE A 281 -4.31 5.22 4.73
CA ILE A 281 -3.55 6.46 4.94
C ILE A 281 -2.13 6.20 4.44
N THR A 282 -1.60 7.06 3.59
CA THR A 282 -0.21 6.98 3.14
C THR A 282 0.69 7.94 3.90
N SER A 283 1.97 7.61 3.98
CA SER A 283 2.92 8.31 4.85
C SER A 283 3.50 9.58 4.27
N GLY A 284 3.38 9.80 2.97
CA GLY A 284 4.27 10.68 2.22
C GLY A 284 5.59 9.98 1.89
N SER A 285 6.28 10.45 0.86
CA SER A 285 7.48 9.84 0.29
C SER A 285 8.77 10.45 0.82
N PRO A 286 9.85 9.65 0.98
CA PRO A 286 11.21 10.13 1.20
C PRO A 286 11.81 10.73 -0.09
N PRO A 287 13.00 11.40 0.00
CA PRO A 287 13.70 11.93 -1.16
C PRO A 287 14.22 10.83 -2.11
N GLY A 288 14.65 11.23 -3.30
CA GLY A 288 15.16 10.37 -4.37
C GLY A 288 14.18 10.19 -5.52
N VAL A 289 13.16 11.05 -5.61
CA VAL A 289 12.21 11.11 -6.73
C VAL A 289 12.87 11.67 -7.97
N ILE A 290 12.37 11.30 -9.16
CA ILE A 290 12.97 11.75 -10.44
C ILE A 290 12.92 13.27 -10.56
N ALA A 291 11.82 13.89 -10.15
CA ALA A 291 11.65 15.33 -10.22
C ALA A 291 12.72 16.11 -9.44
N GLY A 292 13.24 15.55 -8.34
CA GLY A 292 14.33 16.13 -7.54
C GLY A 292 15.73 15.99 -8.13
N MET A 293 15.89 15.23 -9.22
CA MET A 293 17.20 14.97 -9.82
C MET A 293 17.70 16.18 -10.65
N GLU A 294 19.00 16.38 -10.69
CA GLU A 294 19.60 17.43 -11.54
C GLU A 294 19.31 17.24 -13.03
N ASN A 295 19.34 15.97 -13.48
CA ASN A 295 19.03 15.56 -14.84
C ASN A 295 17.96 14.45 -14.78
N PRO A 296 16.67 14.80 -14.74
CA PRO A 296 15.58 13.85 -14.56
C PRO A 296 15.45 12.91 -15.77
N VAL A 297 15.44 11.60 -15.50
CA VAL A 297 15.13 10.57 -16.50
C VAL A 297 13.81 9.91 -16.10
N TRP A 298 12.73 10.38 -16.71
CA TRP A 298 11.38 9.95 -16.41
C TRP A 298 11.15 8.47 -16.73
N LEU A 299 10.21 7.87 -16.01
CA LEU A 299 9.79 6.49 -16.26
C LEU A 299 9.29 6.33 -17.70
N LYS A 300 9.61 5.17 -18.29
CA LYS A 300 9.27 4.82 -19.67
C LYS A 300 8.78 3.38 -19.77
N PRO A 301 8.07 3.02 -20.87
CA PRO A 301 7.69 1.63 -21.11
C PRO A 301 8.89 0.68 -21.04
N GLY A 302 8.73 -0.43 -20.33
CA GLY A 302 9.76 -1.42 -20.06
C GLY A 302 10.43 -1.26 -18.68
N ASP A 303 10.23 -0.16 -17.98
CA ASP A 303 10.78 0.00 -16.64
C ASP A 303 10.07 -0.89 -15.61
N ARG A 304 10.87 -1.46 -14.69
CA ARG A 304 10.43 -2.22 -13.52
C ARG A 304 10.77 -1.43 -12.27
N ILE A 305 9.79 -1.26 -11.41
CA ILE A 305 9.93 -0.60 -10.11
C ILE A 305 9.73 -1.64 -9.01
N ASP A 306 10.71 -1.77 -8.12
CA ASP A 306 10.60 -2.59 -6.92
C ASP A 306 10.67 -1.70 -5.69
N ALA A 307 9.54 -1.54 -5.02
CA ALA A 307 9.42 -0.82 -3.75
C ALA A 307 9.44 -1.84 -2.61
N THR A 308 10.46 -1.77 -1.75
CA THR A 308 10.70 -2.71 -0.64
C THR A 308 10.67 -1.98 0.68
N ILE A 309 9.88 -2.47 1.63
CA ILE A 309 9.92 -2.02 3.02
C ILE A 309 10.19 -3.25 3.89
N ALA A 310 11.14 -3.12 4.82
CA ALA A 310 11.47 -4.17 5.76
C ALA A 310 10.21 -4.69 6.46
N GLU A 311 10.13 -5.99 6.70
CA GLU A 311 8.98 -6.71 7.29
C GLU A 311 7.70 -6.70 6.42
N LEU A 312 7.53 -5.78 5.44
CA LEU A 312 6.36 -5.74 4.55
C LEU A 312 6.57 -6.52 3.24
N GLY A 313 7.81 -6.63 2.76
CA GLY A 313 8.16 -7.32 1.51
C GLY A 313 8.45 -6.35 0.37
N THR A 314 8.13 -6.76 -0.87
CA THR A 314 8.40 -5.98 -2.08
C THR A 314 7.15 -5.86 -2.95
N LEU A 315 6.80 -4.64 -3.30
CA LEU A 315 5.76 -4.31 -4.27
C LEU A 315 6.43 -4.03 -5.62
N THR A 316 6.17 -4.89 -6.61
CA THR A 316 6.68 -4.71 -7.97
C THR A 316 5.64 -4.07 -8.87
N THR A 317 6.04 -3.11 -9.71
CA THR A 317 5.20 -2.46 -10.72
C THR A 317 5.96 -2.41 -12.05
N TYR A 318 5.29 -2.69 -13.16
CA TYR A 318 5.84 -2.59 -14.52
C TYR A 318 5.21 -1.42 -15.26
N ILE A 319 6.03 -0.59 -15.89
CA ILE A 319 5.56 0.50 -16.76
C ILE A 319 5.44 -0.01 -18.20
N VAL A 320 4.31 0.26 -18.87
CA VAL A 320 4.01 -0.23 -20.22
C VAL A 320 3.50 0.86 -21.15
#